data_adadf6a58efd8dcdf84ac7e5c8c5b63f
#
_entry.id   adadf6a58efd8dcdf84ac7e5c8c5b63f
#
_cell.length_a   1.000
_cell.length_b   1.000
_cell.length_c   1.000
_cell.angle_alpha   90.00
_cell.angle_beta   90.00
_cell.angle_gamma   90.00
#
_symmetry.space_group_name_H-M   'P 1'
#
loop_
_entity.id
_entity.type
_entity.pdbx_description
1 polymer ?
#
loop_
_entity_poly.entity_id
_entity_poly.type
_entity_poly.pdbx_seq_one_letter_code
_entity_poly.pdbx_strand_id
1 'polypeptide(L)'
;MGAYASGGGVASIVRGFCLALALGAGLALPALGEPRAISPALPDEASVTSAALTVPMRHEDSPKAETGTEQRHYNIVILGDSLGDGVWAGLYHVFHKDKRFSVIRKSRVATGFVRKDYYDWNDAVREAAADTKIDIAVVIMGTNDRQTIIEGSERHALFEPKWRELYAARVDDFTATLKAAGARIYWLGLPVMRSPGFESDMETFSSIFEERAKANGVAFLPMHQLAADKNGNYQAYGIDAAGKKRQLRTEDGIHFTMEGYELLARDVAGVIRADVDRGLLTLQTNAPAVSAAVLTSAGDSDLRGTVAGTPAGMIATVRAGRSDDWRWTGAPR
;
A
#
# COMPACT_ATOMS: atom_id res chain seq x y z
N MET A 1 69.69 18.72 4.36
CA MET A 1 69.62 20.21 4.33
C MET A 1 68.16 20.50 3.90
N GLY A 2 67.31 21.05 4.64
CA GLY A 2 67.21 21.79 5.86
C GLY A 2 65.83 21.62 6.43
N ALA A 3 65.79 21.48 7.71
CA ALA A 3 64.61 21.50 8.60
C ALA A 3 64.08 22.94 8.77
N TYR A 4 62.76 23.01 9.18
CA TYR A 4 62.22 23.96 10.17
C TYR A 4 60.70 23.63 10.21
N ALA A 5 60.10 23.11 11.20
CA ALA A 5 59.93 23.36 12.63
C ALA A 5 58.99 24.54 12.95
N SER A 6 58.05 24.22 13.87
CA SER A 6 57.28 25.04 14.81
C SER A 6 56.00 25.71 14.23
N GLY A 7 54.88 25.80 14.92
CA GLY A 7 54.48 25.46 16.27
C GLY A 7 53.23 26.25 16.62
N GLY A 8 52.46 25.75 17.57
CA GLY A 8 51.61 26.54 18.45
C GLY A 8 50.22 26.90 17.87
N GLY A 9 49.14 26.84 18.54
CA GLY A 9 48.88 26.86 19.94
C GLY A 9 47.43 26.62 20.26
N VAL A 10 47.25 26.16 21.42
CA VAL A 10 46.02 25.85 22.18
C VAL A 10 45.24 27.14 22.47
N ALA A 11 43.93 27.10 22.33
CA ALA A 11 43.06 27.97 23.13
C ALA A 11 41.72 27.29 23.42
N SER A 12 41.65 26.73 24.59
CA SER A 12 40.46 26.35 25.33
C SER A 12 39.76 27.61 25.82
N ILE A 13 38.46 27.76 25.59
CA ILE A 13 37.62 28.69 26.35
C ILE A 13 36.36 27.93 26.81
N VAL A 14 36.41 27.57 28.10
CA VAL A 14 35.28 27.24 28.94
C VAL A 14 34.74 28.53 29.56
N ARG A 15 33.44 28.75 29.54
CA ARG A 15 32.61 29.60 30.44
C ARG A 15 31.24 29.77 29.77
N GLY A 16 30.11 29.63 30.42
CA GLY A 16 29.77 29.58 31.83
C GLY A 16 28.27 29.43 31.97
N PHE A 17 27.92 28.88 33.06
CA PHE A 17 26.63 28.79 33.70
C PHE A 17 25.76 30.05 33.57
N CYS A 18 24.47 29.90 33.30
CA CYS A 18 23.45 30.73 33.91
C CYS A 18 22.21 29.91 34.22
N LEU A 19 22.06 29.60 35.48
CA LEU A 19 20.90 29.09 36.19
C LEU A 19 19.99 30.30 36.41
N ALA A 20 18.76 30.25 35.93
CA ALA A 20 17.68 31.18 36.37
C ALA A 20 16.50 30.37 36.92
N LEU A 21 16.46 30.31 38.23
CA LEU A 21 15.25 30.01 38.98
C LEU A 21 14.30 31.21 38.85
N ALA A 22 13.08 30.98 38.51
CA ALA A 22 11.96 31.89 38.80
C ALA A 22 10.86 31.13 39.56
N LEU A 23 10.79 31.47 40.81
CA LEU A 23 9.64 31.17 41.70
C LEU A 23 8.41 32.01 41.27
N GLY A 24 7.26 31.42 41.43
CA GLY A 24 6.22 32.24 41.97
C GLY A 24 4.89 32.26 41.24
N ALA A 25 3.94 31.92 42.02
CA ALA A 25 2.57 32.37 42.10
C ALA A 25 1.53 31.33 41.64
N GLY A 26 1.01 30.65 42.65
CA GLY A 26 -0.28 29.95 42.61
C GLY A 26 -1.40 30.95 42.38
N LEU A 27 -2.27 30.63 41.46
CA LEU A 27 -3.60 31.18 41.36
C LEU A 27 -4.60 30.03 41.50
N ALA A 28 -5.30 30.06 42.64
CA ALA A 28 -6.41 29.21 42.92
C ALA A 28 -7.60 29.56 41.99
N LEU A 29 -8.10 28.58 41.29
CA LEU A 29 -9.36 28.67 40.55
C LEU A 29 -10.50 28.21 41.46
N PRO A 30 -11.64 28.92 41.47
CA PRO A 30 -12.80 28.54 42.27
C PRO A 30 -13.53 27.33 41.67
N ALA A 31 -13.94 26.44 42.55
CA ALA A 31 -14.80 25.32 42.24
C ALA A 31 -16.14 25.79 41.65
N LEU A 32 -16.45 25.39 40.43
CA LEU A 32 -17.77 25.51 39.85
C LEU A 32 -18.57 24.24 40.13
N GLY A 33 -19.75 24.46 40.69
CA GLY A 33 -20.63 23.47 41.23
C GLY A 33 -21.15 22.44 40.25
N GLU A 34 -21.49 21.28 40.79
CA GLU A 34 -22.14 20.17 40.13
C GLU A 34 -23.52 20.55 39.55
N PRO A 35 -23.86 20.11 38.33
CA PRO A 35 -25.25 20.26 37.87
C PRO A 35 -26.14 19.18 38.51
N ARG A 36 -27.14 19.67 39.19
CA ARG A 36 -28.24 18.95 39.82
C ARG A 36 -29.06 18.20 38.78
N ALA A 37 -29.19 16.90 38.92
CA ALA A 37 -30.06 16.05 38.11
C ALA A 37 -31.54 16.47 38.32
N ILE A 38 -32.21 16.82 37.24
CA ILE A 38 -33.65 17.01 37.19
C ILE A 38 -34.22 15.74 36.55
N SER A 39 -34.92 14.93 37.36
CA SER A 39 -35.76 13.84 36.91
C SER A 39 -37.10 14.40 36.39
N PRO A 40 -37.56 14.07 35.19
CA PRO A 40 -38.95 14.29 34.84
C PRO A 40 -39.83 13.14 35.33
N ALA A 41 -40.90 13.52 36.04
CA ALA A 41 -41.94 12.62 36.49
C ALA A 41 -42.75 12.05 35.31
N LEU A 42 -43.10 10.78 35.41
CA LEU A 42 -44.02 10.10 34.51
C LEU A 42 -45.46 10.52 34.82
N PRO A 43 -46.31 10.76 33.83
CA PRO A 43 -47.77 10.93 34.10
C PRO A 43 -48.47 9.56 34.15
N ASP A 44 -49.50 9.55 34.99
CA ASP A 44 -50.39 8.45 35.39
C ASP A 44 -51.09 7.73 34.22
N GLU A 45 -51.35 6.46 34.48
CA GLU A 45 -52.12 5.54 33.62
C GLU A 45 -53.58 5.99 33.46
N ALA A 46 -54.00 6.15 32.20
CA ALA A 46 -55.42 6.18 31.84
C ALA A 46 -55.81 4.80 31.24
N SER A 47 -56.61 4.08 31.99
CA SER A 47 -57.25 2.82 31.58
C SER A 47 -58.12 3.05 30.34
N VAL A 48 -57.78 2.40 29.22
CA VAL A 48 -58.71 2.28 28.08
C VAL A 48 -59.04 0.82 27.85
N THR A 49 -60.30 0.49 28.13
CA THR A 49 -60.92 -0.81 27.88
C THR A 49 -60.98 -1.06 26.38
N SER A 50 -60.23 -2.02 25.87
CA SER A 50 -60.29 -2.43 24.47
C SER A 50 -61.11 -3.69 24.29
N ALA A 51 -62.16 -3.56 23.50
CA ALA A 51 -62.99 -4.70 23.07
C ALA A 51 -62.20 -5.59 22.09
N ALA A 52 -62.12 -6.86 22.41
CA ALA A 52 -61.49 -7.87 21.58
C ALA A 52 -62.31 -8.15 20.32
N LEU A 53 -61.77 -7.80 19.15
CA LEU A 53 -62.20 -8.31 17.88
C LEU A 53 -61.30 -9.49 17.51
N THR A 54 -61.83 -10.72 17.63
CA THR A 54 -61.15 -11.96 17.24
C THR A 54 -61.22 -12.08 15.73
N VAL A 55 -60.09 -11.82 15.03
CA VAL A 55 -59.93 -12.16 13.62
C VAL A 55 -59.15 -13.49 13.55
N PRO A 56 -59.60 -14.51 12.82
CA PRO A 56 -58.84 -15.76 12.71
C PRO A 56 -57.58 -15.50 11.88
N MET A 57 -56.39 -15.61 12.50
CA MET A 57 -55.14 -15.67 11.79
C MET A 57 -55.03 -16.94 10.98
N ARG A 58 -55.07 -16.78 9.65
CA ARG A 58 -54.55 -17.78 8.73
C ARG A 58 -53.06 -17.84 8.94
N HIS A 59 -52.53 -19.00 9.29
CA HIS A 59 -51.09 -19.28 9.18
C HIS A 59 -50.74 -19.27 7.68
N GLU A 60 -50.22 -18.14 7.19
CA GLU A 60 -49.42 -18.15 5.99
C GLU A 60 -48.02 -18.57 6.42
N ASP A 61 -47.57 -19.69 5.88
CA ASP A 61 -46.19 -20.14 5.96
C ASP A 61 -45.32 -19.02 5.40
N SER A 62 -44.74 -18.23 6.29
CA SER A 62 -43.65 -17.31 5.91
C SER A 62 -42.51 -18.16 5.35
N PRO A 63 -42.05 -17.88 4.13
CA PRO A 63 -40.88 -18.57 3.62
C PRO A 63 -39.74 -18.29 4.59
N LYS A 64 -39.20 -19.37 5.16
CA LYS A 64 -38.01 -19.37 5.98
C LYS A 64 -36.91 -18.71 5.13
N ALA A 65 -36.61 -17.46 5.40
CA ALA A 65 -35.46 -16.79 4.79
C ALA A 65 -34.23 -17.63 5.17
N GLU A 66 -33.79 -18.45 4.23
CA GLU A 66 -32.47 -19.05 4.28
C GLU A 66 -31.46 -17.88 4.19
N THR A 67 -31.10 -17.35 5.34
CA THR A 67 -29.93 -16.48 5.48
C THR A 67 -28.68 -17.37 5.37
N GLY A 68 -28.49 -17.96 4.21
CA GLY A 68 -27.19 -18.37 3.76
C GLY A 68 -26.40 -17.09 3.55
N THR A 69 -25.66 -16.66 4.58
CA THR A 69 -24.63 -15.64 4.42
C THR A 69 -23.61 -16.24 3.47
N GLU A 70 -23.79 -15.98 2.18
CA GLU A 70 -22.81 -16.33 1.16
C GLU A 70 -21.49 -15.65 1.59
N GLN A 71 -20.53 -16.47 2.03
CA GLN A 71 -19.28 -15.97 2.55
C GLN A 71 -18.56 -15.25 1.42
N ARG A 72 -18.53 -13.92 1.50
CA ARG A 72 -18.00 -13.05 0.46
C ARG A 72 -16.52 -13.38 0.19
N HIS A 73 -16.17 -13.53 -1.08
CA HIS A 73 -14.83 -13.83 -1.54
C HIS A 73 -14.18 -12.58 -2.14
N TYR A 74 -12.91 -12.33 -1.81
CA TYR A 74 -12.15 -11.15 -2.21
C TYR A 74 -10.89 -11.56 -2.97
N ASN A 75 -10.66 -10.94 -4.11
CA ASN A 75 -9.41 -11.02 -4.85
C ASN A 75 -8.45 -9.92 -4.39
N ILE A 76 -7.32 -10.32 -3.80
CA ILE A 76 -6.20 -9.44 -3.45
C ILE A 76 -5.20 -9.50 -4.60
N VAL A 77 -5.08 -8.42 -5.36
CA VAL A 77 -4.16 -8.32 -6.49
C VAL A 77 -2.91 -7.55 -6.06
N ILE A 78 -1.75 -8.16 -6.23
CA ILE A 78 -0.47 -7.55 -5.88
C ILE A 78 0.17 -6.99 -7.14
N LEU A 79 0.45 -5.68 -7.12
CA LEU A 79 1.03 -4.91 -8.21
C LEU A 79 2.34 -4.29 -7.72
N GLY A 80 3.37 -4.34 -8.54
CA GLY A 80 4.66 -3.77 -8.19
C GLY A 80 5.85 -4.46 -8.82
N ASP A 81 7.05 -4.06 -8.36
CA ASP A 81 8.32 -4.59 -8.83
C ASP A 81 8.72 -5.90 -8.10
N SER A 82 10.01 -6.13 -7.92
CA SER A 82 10.53 -7.30 -7.20
C SER A 82 10.13 -7.33 -5.71
N LEU A 83 9.93 -6.16 -5.08
CA LEU A 83 9.34 -6.10 -3.73
C LEU A 83 7.89 -6.58 -3.75
N GLY A 84 7.13 -6.23 -4.79
CA GLY A 84 5.77 -6.72 -5.00
C GLY A 84 5.70 -8.24 -5.15
N ASP A 85 6.68 -8.85 -5.81
CA ASP A 85 6.80 -10.31 -5.89
C ASP A 85 6.93 -10.96 -4.52
N GLY A 86 7.80 -10.41 -3.68
CA GLY A 86 7.98 -10.90 -2.32
C GLY A 86 6.74 -10.68 -1.44
N VAL A 87 6.08 -9.51 -1.56
CA VAL A 87 4.81 -9.23 -0.87
C VAL A 87 3.73 -10.21 -1.31
N TRP A 88 3.63 -10.53 -2.60
CA TRP A 88 2.74 -11.58 -3.08
C TRP A 88 3.01 -12.91 -2.39
N ALA A 89 4.26 -13.37 -2.36
CA ALA A 89 4.62 -14.64 -1.73
C ALA A 89 4.25 -14.68 -0.24
N GLY A 90 4.55 -13.60 0.49
CA GLY A 90 4.20 -13.46 1.90
C GLY A 90 2.68 -13.47 2.15
N LEU A 91 1.91 -12.67 1.38
CA LEU A 91 0.47 -12.62 1.51
C LEU A 91 -0.21 -13.93 1.08
N TYR A 92 0.29 -14.59 0.03
CA TYR A 92 -0.18 -15.92 -0.35
C TYR A 92 0.00 -16.90 0.81
N HIS A 93 1.16 -16.89 1.49
CA HIS A 93 1.40 -17.74 2.65
C HIS A 93 0.48 -17.40 3.83
N VAL A 94 0.24 -16.11 4.11
CA VAL A 94 -0.59 -15.65 5.24
C VAL A 94 -2.08 -15.94 5.02
N PHE A 95 -2.56 -15.85 3.77
CA PHE A 95 -3.96 -16.03 3.44
C PHE A 95 -4.35 -17.45 2.97
N HIS A 96 -3.39 -18.37 2.74
CA HIS A 96 -3.67 -19.68 2.10
C HIS A 96 -4.75 -20.53 2.79
N LYS A 97 -4.98 -20.32 4.10
CA LYS A 97 -6.03 -21.02 4.87
C LYS A 97 -7.34 -20.22 5.00
N ASP A 98 -7.32 -18.94 4.65
CA ASP A 98 -8.50 -18.08 4.73
C ASP A 98 -9.22 -18.05 3.39
N LYS A 99 -10.24 -18.90 3.26
CA LYS A 99 -10.98 -19.09 2.01
C LYS A 99 -11.74 -17.84 1.54
N ARG A 100 -11.81 -16.79 2.35
CA ARG A 100 -12.37 -15.51 1.94
C ARG A 100 -11.51 -14.79 0.91
N PHE A 101 -10.24 -15.16 0.77
CA PHE A 101 -9.28 -14.43 -0.04
C PHE A 101 -8.57 -15.30 -1.07
N SER A 102 -8.42 -14.76 -2.27
CA SER A 102 -7.48 -15.23 -3.28
C SER A 102 -6.38 -14.18 -3.48
N VAL A 103 -5.12 -14.58 -3.41
CA VAL A 103 -3.98 -13.67 -3.61
C VAL A 103 -3.42 -13.86 -5.01
N ILE A 104 -3.56 -12.85 -5.85
CA ILE A 104 -3.26 -12.89 -7.28
C ILE A 104 -2.01 -12.06 -7.56
N ARG A 105 -1.03 -12.68 -8.23
CA ARG A 105 0.21 -12.02 -8.64
C ARG A 105 0.02 -11.28 -9.96
N LYS A 106 0.27 -9.97 -9.94
CA LYS A 106 0.42 -9.11 -11.13
C LYS A 106 1.69 -8.25 -11.03
N SER A 107 2.59 -8.61 -10.11
CA SER A 107 3.92 -7.97 -9.99
C SER A 107 4.82 -8.32 -11.17
N ARG A 108 5.73 -7.40 -11.50
CA ARG A 108 6.72 -7.55 -12.57
C ARG A 108 8.08 -7.05 -12.10
N VAL A 109 9.05 -7.96 -11.93
CA VAL A 109 10.41 -7.62 -11.49
C VAL A 109 11.09 -6.65 -12.44
N ALA A 110 12.02 -5.83 -11.91
CA ALA A 110 12.83 -4.87 -12.66
C ALA A 110 12.01 -3.77 -13.38
N THR A 111 10.80 -3.48 -12.92
CA THR A 111 9.92 -2.44 -13.49
C THR A 111 9.67 -1.30 -12.53
N GLY A 112 9.11 -0.21 -13.03
CA GLY A 112 8.70 0.97 -12.28
C GLY A 112 7.96 1.95 -13.20
N PHE A 113 7.63 3.12 -12.69
CA PHE A 113 6.89 4.14 -13.46
C PHE A 113 7.76 4.94 -14.43
N VAL A 114 9.11 4.96 -14.24
CA VAL A 114 10.00 5.78 -15.09
C VAL A 114 10.15 5.19 -16.47
N ARG A 115 10.36 3.89 -16.61
CA ARG A 115 10.69 3.23 -17.88
C ARG A 115 9.44 2.66 -18.58
N LYS A 116 8.53 3.56 -18.98
CA LYS A 116 7.34 3.20 -19.76
C LYS A 116 7.67 2.50 -21.08
N ASP A 117 8.82 2.81 -21.67
CA ASP A 117 9.35 2.17 -22.86
C ASP A 117 9.72 0.69 -22.65
N TYR A 118 10.03 0.30 -21.43
CA TYR A 118 10.32 -1.08 -21.06
C TYR A 118 9.06 -1.81 -20.54
N TYR A 119 8.29 -1.15 -19.67
CA TYR A 119 7.03 -1.67 -19.14
C TYR A 119 6.15 -0.51 -18.67
N ASP A 120 5.00 -0.36 -19.29
CA ASP A 120 4.05 0.68 -18.91
C ASP A 120 3.07 0.16 -17.87
N TRP A 121 3.26 0.58 -16.61
CA TRP A 121 2.36 0.20 -15.52
C TRP A 121 0.95 0.75 -15.67
N ASN A 122 0.77 1.90 -16.35
CA ASN A 122 -0.54 2.47 -16.57
C ASN A 122 -1.36 1.62 -17.56
N ASP A 123 -0.72 1.08 -18.60
CA ASP A 123 -1.37 0.14 -19.51
C ASP A 123 -1.59 -1.23 -18.84
N ALA A 124 -0.58 -1.73 -18.15
CA ALA A 124 -0.65 -3.03 -17.47
C ALA A 124 -1.75 -3.08 -16.38
N VAL A 125 -2.00 -1.99 -15.67
CA VAL A 125 -3.10 -1.95 -14.69
C VAL A 125 -4.47 -1.91 -15.35
N ARG A 126 -4.61 -1.26 -16.53
CA ARG A 126 -5.85 -1.29 -17.32
C ARG A 126 -6.15 -2.71 -17.80
N GLU A 127 -5.15 -3.42 -18.32
CA GLU A 127 -5.26 -4.83 -18.71
C GLU A 127 -5.63 -5.72 -17.51
N ALA A 128 -4.92 -5.54 -16.38
CA ALA A 128 -5.20 -6.31 -15.17
C ALA A 128 -6.63 -6.11 -14.66
N ALA A 129 -7.15 -4.87 -14.71
CA ALA A 129 -8.50 -4.53 -14.29
C ALA A 129 -9.57 -5.06 -15.28
N ALA A 130 -9.24 -5.20 -16.57
CA ALA A 130 -10.14 -5.79 -17.56
C ALA A 130 -10.23 -7.32 -17.40
N ASP A 131 -9.11 -7.98 -17.09
CA ASP A 131 -9.01 -9.44 -17.03
C ASP A 131 -9.41 -10.03 -15.67
N THR A 132 -9.29 -9.25 -14.61
CA THR A 132 -9.40 -9.75 -13.24
C THR A 132 -10.21 -8.79 -12.39
N LYS A 133 -11.23 -9.31 -11.69
CA LYS A 133 -11.89 -8.52 -10.65
C LYS A 133 -10.90 -8.20 -9.54
N ILE A 134 -10.67 -6.92 -9.27
CA ILE A 134 -9.77 -6.44 -8.23
C ILE A 134 -10.61 -5.89 -7.08
N ASP A 135 -10.81 -6.69 -6.03
CA ASP A 135 -11.50 -6.21 -4.82
C ASP A 135 -10.53 -5.40 -3.94
N ILE A 136 -9.28 -5.85 -3.87
CA ILE A 136 -8.21 -5.26 -3.09
C ILE A 136 -6.96 -5.19 -3.97
N ALA A 137 -6.35 -4.01 -4.06
CA ALA A 137 -5.05 -3.80 -4.69
C ALA A 137 -4.01 -3.51 -3.61
N VAL A 138 -2.92 -4.25 -3.59
CA VAL A 138 -1.74 -3.96 -2.77
C VAL A 138 -0.61 -3.57 -3.71
N VAL A 139 -0.08 -2.35 -3.55
CA VAL A 139 0.89 -1.76 -4.46
C VAL A 139 2.19 -1.46 -3.72
N ILE A 140 3.30 -1.96 -4.23
CA ILE A 140 4.65 -1.62 -3.77
C ILE A 140 5.63 -1.63 -4.95
N MET A 141 6.24 -0.49 -5.25
CA MET A 141 7.26 -0.33 -6.29
C MET A 141 8.06 0.96 -6.08
N GLY A 142 9.09 1.15 -6.88
CA GLY A 142 9.90 2.38 -6.88
C GLY A 142 11.40 2.13 -6.81
N THR A 143 11.83 0.94 -6.41
CA THR A 143 13.26 0.62 -6.28
C THR A 143 14.03 0.72 -7.59
N ASN A 144 13.36 0.62 -8.73
CA ASN A 144 13.95 0.72 -10.06
C ASN A 144 13.81 2.12 -10.69
N ASP A 145 13.17 3.06 -10.02
CA ASP A 145 12.81 4.37 -10.58
C ASP A 145 13.85 5.47 -10.38
N ARG A 146 15.02 5.16 -9.79
CA ARG A 146 16.15 6.09 -9.65
C ARG A 146 16.77 6.45 -11.00
N GLN A 147 16.00 7.01 -11.89
CA GLN A 147 16.40 7.26 -13.28
C GLN A 147 15.85 8.60 -13.77
N THR A 148 16.51 9.14 -14.79
CA THR A 148 16.00 10.27 -15.58
C THR A 148 14.72 9.85 -16.32
N ILE A 149 13.68 10.68 -16.25
CA ILE A 149 12.51 10.54 -17.13
C ILE A 149 12.86 11.17 -18.49
N ILE A 150 12.53 10.46 -19.56
CA ILE A 150 12.68 10.94 -20.94
C ILE A 150 11.28 11.07 -21.53
N GLU A 151 10.92 12.29 -21.95
CA GLU A 151 9.68 12.63 -22.65
C GLU A 151 10.02 13.23 -24.00
N GLY A 152 9.90 12.44 -25.06
CA GLY A 152 10.33 12.84 -26.41
C GLY A 152 11.85 13.14 -26.45
N SER A 153 12.22 14.38 -26.69
CA SER A 153 13.62 14.85 -26.67
C SER A 153 14.06 15.42 -25.30
N GLU A 154 13.13 15.64 -24.38
CA GLU A 154 13.42 16.24 -23.08
C GLU A 154 13.89 15.19 -22.08
N ARG A 155 14.81 15.63 -21.20
CA ARG A 155 15.39 14.78 -20.15
C ARG A 155 15.21 15.48 -18.81
N HIS A 156 14.52 14.84 -17.90
CA HIS A 156 14.24 15.36 -16.57
C HIS A 156 15.01 14.54 -15.54
N ALA A 157 15.97 15.13 -14.86
CA ALA A 157 16.80 14.45 -13.88
C ALA A 157 15.97 14.06 -12.65
N LEU A 158 16.41 13.00 -11.97
CA LEU A 158 15.77 12.44 -10.80
C LEU A 158 15.42 13.55 -9.78
N PHE A 159 14.15 13.55 -9.37
CA PHE A 159 13.58 14.47 -8.38
C PHE A 159 13.54 15.97 -8.74
N GLU A 160 13.94 16.37 -9.95
CA GLU A 160 13.66 17.72 -10.44
C GLU A 160 12.14 18.04 -10.45
N PRO A 161 11.73 19.31 -10.41
CA PRO A 161 10.32 19.67 -10.38
C PRO A 161 9.49 19.01 -11.48
N LYS A 162 9.98 19.02 -12.73
CA LYS A 162 9.27 18.40 -13.85
C LYS A 162 9.26 16.88 -13.78
N TRP A 163 10.36 16.27 -13.30
CA TRP A 163 10.40 14.84 -13.04
C TRP A 163 9.33 14.44 -12.01
N ARG A 164 9.21 15.19 -10.90
CA ARG A 164 8.21 14.93 -9.86
C ARG A 164 6.79 15.07 -10.38
N GLU A 165 6.53 16.10 -11.17
CA GLU A 165 5.22 16.30 -11.83
C GLU A 165 4.85 15.10 -12.71
N LEU A 166 5.75 14.67 -13.60
CA LEU A 166 5.53 13.54 -14.50
C LEU A 166 5.35 12.23 -13.73
N TYR A 167 6.17 12.00 -12.72
CA TYR A 167 6.10 10.80 -11.90
C TYR A 167 4.78 10.74 -11.11
N ALA A 168 4.41 11.85 -10.48
CA ALA A 168 3.13 11.96 -9.75
C ALA A 168 1.93 11.71 -10.68
N ALA A 169 1.95 12.28 -11.88
CA ALA A 169 0.87 12.06 -12.87
C ALA A 169 0.73 10.57 -13.25
N ARG A 170 1.84 9.83 -13.39
CA ARG A 170 1.83 8.39 -13.66
C ARG A 170 1.25 7.58 -12.49
N VAL A 171 1.62 7.94 -11.26
CA VAL A 171 1.08 7.34 -10.03
C VAL A 171 -0.42 7.61 -9.90
N ASP A 172 -0.86 8.83 -10.22
CA ASP A 172 -2.27 9.22 -10.16
C ASP A 172 -3.13 8.49 -11.20
N ASP A 173 -2.68 8.39 -12.44
CA ASP A 173 -3.39 7.66 -13.51
C ASP A 173 -3.51 6.16 -13.18
N PHE A 174 -2.43 5.55 -12.69
CA PHE A 174 -2.43 4.18 -12.18
C PHE A 174 -3.45 3.99 -11.05
N THR A 175 -3.44 4.88 -10.08
CA THR A 175 -4.34 4.83 -8.92
C THR A 175 -5.80 5.07 -9.35
N ALA A 176 -6.04 6.00 -10.29
CA ALA A 176 -7.37 6.27 -10.82
C ALA A 176 -7.97 5.05 -11.53
N THR A 177 -7.15 4.31 -12.29
CA THR A 177 -7.57 3.06 -12.95
C THR A 177 -8.03 2.01 -11.92
N LEU A 178 -7.27 1.80 -10.84
CA LEU A 178 -7.66 0.88 -9.78
C LEU A 178 -8.93 1.32 -9.05
N LYS A 179 -9.09 2.63 -8.81
CA LYS A 179 -10.32 3.20 -8.22
C LYS A 179 -11.52 2.99 -9.13
N ALA A 180 -11.37 3.22 -10.44
CA ALA A 180 -12.43 3.00 -11.42
C ALA A 180 -12.84 1.52 -11.50
N ALA A 181 -11.90 0.59 -11.28
CA ALA A 181 -12.18 -0.84 -11.16
C ALA A 181 -12.86 -1.23 -9.83
N GLY A 182 -13.05 -0.28 -8.91
CA GLY A 182 -13.70 -0.52 -7.62
C GLY A 182 -12.78 -1.11 -6.54
N ALA A 183 -11.48 -1.09 -6.75
CA ALA A 183 -10.54 -1.67 -5.82
C ALA A 183 -10.36 -0.82 -4.54
N ARG A 184 -10.32 -1.48 -3.39
CA ARG A 184 -9.73 -0.91 -2.18
C ARG A 184 -8.22 -0.96 -2.32
N ILE A 185 -7.55 0.19 -2.30
CA ILE A 185 -6.12 0.30 -2.58
C ILE A 185 -5.33 0.51 -1.29
N TYR A 186 -4.27 -0.30 -1.11
CA TYR A 186 -3.25 -0.15 -0.09
C TYR A 186 -1.92 0.09 -0.78
N TRP A 187 -1.44 1.33 -0.71
CA TRP A 187 -0.12 1.70 -1.20
C TRP A 187 0.90 1.51 -0.10
N LEU A 188 1.88 0.64 -0.31
CA LEU A 188 2.92 0.38 0.67
C LEU A 188 4.09 1.34 0.46
N GLY A 189 4.56 1.98 1.52
CA GLY A 189 5.82 2.70 1.52
C GLY A 189 7.00 1.75 1.35
N LEU A 190 8.14 2.27 0.96
CA LEU A 190 9.35 1.47 0.80
C LEU A 190 10.01 1.23 2.18
N PRO A 191 10.55 0.03 2.39
CA PRO A 191 11.24 -0.31 3.64
C PRO A 191 12.61 0.38 3.71
N VAL A 192 13.17 0.50 4.92
CA VAL A 192 14.54 1.00 5.12
C VAL A 192 15.55 0.19 4.30
N MET A 193 16.53 0.86 3.70
CA MET A 193 17.54 0.26 2.84
C MET A 193 18.93 0.32 3.48
N ARG A 194 19.82 -0.64 3.11
CA ARG A 194 21.16 -0.70 3.69
C ARG A 194 22.08 0.44 3.25
N SER A 195 21.99 0.82 1.99
CA SER A 195 22.84 1.89 1.42
C SER A 195 22.26 3.26 1.74
N PRO A 196 22.98 4.16 2.45
CA PRO A 196 22.42 5.45 2.87
C PRO A 196 21.95 6.33 1.70
N GLY A 197 22.69 6.36 0.60
CA GLY A 197 22.27 7.13 -0.58
C GLY A 197 21.07 6.55 -1.30
N PHE A 198 20.90 5.20 -1.28
CA PHE A 198 19.71 4.55 -1.80
C PHE A 198 18.53 4.75 -0.86
N GLU A 199 18.76 4.68 0.44
CA GLU A 199 17.77 4.93 1.48
C GLU A 199 17.13 6.33 1.34
N SER A 200 17.95 7.38 1.26
CA SER A 200 17.46 8.75 1.11
C SER A 200 16.56 8.93 -0.11
N ASP A 201 16.91 8.26 -1.22
CA ASP A 201 16.05 8.28 -2.42
C ASP A 201 14.74 7.50 -2.20
N MET A 202 14.80 6.35 -1.50
CA MET A 202 13.61 5.54 -1.20
C MET A 202 12.66 6.23 -0.22
N GLU A 203 13.18 7.00 0.74
CA GLU A 203 12.39 7.89 1.60
C GLU A 203 11.68 8.96 0.76
N THR A 204 12.39 9.53 -0.23
CA THR A 204 11.79 10.51 -1.15
C THR A 204 10.66 9.88 -1.99
N PHE A 205 10.87 8.67 -2.53
CA PHE A 205 9.80 7.93 -3.24
C PHE A 205 8.62 7.63 -2.33
N SER A 206 8.87 7.15 -1.11
CA SER A 206 7.82 6.88 -0.13
C SER A 206 7.01 8.14 0.19
N SER A 207 7.66 9.29 0.33
CA SER A 207 6.98 10.58 0.54
C SER A 207 6.09 10.97 -0.65
N ILE A 208 6.55 10.73 -1.88
CA ILE A 208 5.71 10.95 -3.08
C ILE A 208 4.50 10.01 -3.05
N PHE A 209 4.68 8.73 -2.74
CA PHE A 209 3.57 7.77 -2.69
C PHE A 209 2.57 8.13 -1.59
N GLU A 210 3.03 8.55 -0.41
CA GLU A 210 2.17 9.01 0.68
C GLU A 210 1.34 10.23 0.27
N GLU A 211 2.00 11.23 -0.32
CA GLU A 211 1.34 12.42 -0.85
C GLU A 211 0.27 12.06 -1.88
N ARG A 212 0.62 11.21 -2.86
CA ARG A 212 -0.33 10.81 -3.92
C ARG A 212 -1.45 9.93 -3.38
N ALA A 213 -1.16 9.01 -2.46
CA ALA A 213 -2.17 8.22 -1.79
C ALA A 213 -3.19 9.10 -1.05
N LYS A 214 -2.71 10.09 -0.30
CA LYS A 214 -3.56 11.08 0.39
C LYS A 214 -4.39 11.89 -0.60
N ALA A 215 -3.78 12.41 -1.68
CA ALA A 215 -4.47 13.19 -2.70
C ALA A 215 -5.57 12.39 -3.41
N ASN A 216 -5.35 11.10 -3.62
CA ASN A 216 -6.29 10.19 -4.26
C ASN A 216 -7.31 9.55 -3.29
N GLY A 217 -7.19 9.81 -1.99
CA GLY A 217 -8.07 9.23 -0.96
C GLY A 217 -7.93 7.71 -0.82
N VAL A 218 -6.72 7.17 -1.01
CA VAL A 218 -6.40 5.75 -0.83
C VAL A 218 -5.53 5.53 0.40
N ALA A 219 -5.50 4.30 0.92
CA ALA A 219 -4.71 3.98 2.11
C ALA A 219 -3.20 3.94 1.79
N PHE A 220 -2.39 4.59 2.61
CA PHE A 220 -0.94 4.43 2.63
C PHE A 220 -0.51 3.67 3.87
N LEU A 221 0.32 2.65 3.71
CA LEU A 221 0.87 1.85 4.80
C LEU A 221 2.39 2.08 4.85
N PRO A 222 2.91 2.81 5.84
CA PRO A 222 4.34 3.06 5.96
C PRO A 222 5.08 1.77 6.32
N MET A 223 6.02 1.34 5.48
CA MET A 223 6.81 0.11 5.69
C MET A 223 8.23 0.38 6.16
N HIS A 224 8.62 1.64 6.32
CA HIS A 224 10.00 2.01 6.66
C HIS A 224 10.49 1.36 7.95
N GLN A 225 9.65 1.31 8.98
CA GLN A 225 10.00 0.72 10.28
C GLN A 225 10.05 -0.82 10.26
N LEU A 226 9.54 -1.44 9.21
CA LEU A 226 9.58 -2.88 9.08
C LEU A 226 11.01 -3.36 8.83
N ALA A 227 11.51 -4.25 9.70
CA ALA A 227 12.90 -4.69 9.71
C ALA A 227 13.92 -3.55 9.89
N ALA A 228 13.52 -2.47 10.53
CA ALA A 228 14.38 -1.45 11.10
C ALA A 228 14.72 -1.79 12.56
N ASP A 229 15.84 -1.24 13.05
CA ASP A 229 16.14 -1.26 14.48
C ASP A 229 15.27 -0.25 15.24
N LYS A 230 15.40 -0.20 16.57
CA LYS A 230 14.66 0.76 17.42
C LYS A 230 14.93 2.24 17.10
N ASN A 231 16.00 2.53 16.37
CA ASN A 231 16.38 3.88 15.95
C ASN A 231 15.96 4.18 14.51
N GLY A 232 15.32 3.24 13.82
CA GLY A 232 14.90 3.36 12.43
C GLY A 232 15.98 2.95 11.42
N ASN A 233 17.14 2.44 11.85
CA ASN A 233 18.20 2.05 10.94
C ASN A 233 17.99 0.65 10.37
N TYR A 234 18.55 0.42 9.19
CA TYR A 234 18.56 -0.89 8.56
C TYR A 234 19.19 -1.95 9.46
N GLN A 235 18.51 -3.08 9.58
CA GLN A 235 19.06 -4.29 10.18
C GLN A 235 18.72 -5.52 9.33
N ALA A 236 19.72 -6.42 9.17
CA ALA A 236 19.52 -7.63 8.37
C ALA A 236 18.79 -8.74 9.15
N TYR A 237 18.87 -8.71 10.47
CA TYR A 237 18.32 -9.74 11.36
C TYR A 237 17.28 -9.14 12.30
N GLY A 238 16.20 -9.88 12.54
CA GLY A 238 15.13 -9.48 13.45
C GLY A 238 14.42 -10.69 14.02
N ILE A 239 13.30 -10.46 14.70
CA ILE A 239 12.45 -11.50 15.24
C ILE A 239 11.39 -11.87 14.21
N ASP A 240 11.32 -13.15 13.84
CA ASP A 240 10.33 -13.65 12.90
C ASP A 240 8.94 -13.80 13.55
N ALA A 241 7.96 -14.19 12.76
CA ALA A 241 6.58 -14.41 13.23
C ALA A 241 6.43 -15.50 14.32
N ALA A 242 7.44 -16.34 14.48
CA ALA A 242 7.50 -17.39 15.53
C ALA A 242 8.29 -16.94 16.78
N GLY A 243 8.71 -15.68 16.86
CA GLY A 243 9.49 -15.14 17.98
C GLY A 243 10.97 -15.53 17.96
N LYS A 244 11.50 -16.02 16.83
CA LYS A 244 12.89 -16.44 16.70
C LYS A 244 13.71 -15.40 15.94
N LYS A 245 14.96 -15.22 16.36
CA LYS A 245 15.90 -14.36 15.62
C LYS A 245 16.26 -15.01 14.29
N ARG A 246 15.97 -14.33 13.18
CA ARG A 246 16.21 -14.78 11.81
C ARG A 246 16.84 -13.66 10.98
N GLN A 247 17.42 -14.04 9.85
CA GLN A 247 17.73 -13.10 8.81
C GLN A 247 16.42 -12.70 8.10
N LEU A 248 16.11 -11.40 8.10
CA LEU A 248 14.89 -10.85 7.50
C LEU A 248 15.15 -10.17 6.16
N ARG A 249 16.39 -9.74 5.92
CA ARG A 249 16.78 -9.04 4.69
C ARG A 249 17.85 -9.84 3.95
N THR A 250 17.77 -9.83 2.63
CA THR A 250 18.77 -10.46 1.76
C THR A 250 20.09 -9.68 1.76
N GLU A 251 21.13 -10.27 1.19
CA GLU A 251 22.47 -9.69 1.18
C GLU A 251 22.58 -8.43 0.31
N ASP A 252 21.63 -8.19 -0.59
CA ASP A 252 21.61 -6.96 -1.38
C ASP A 252 21.23 -5.70 -0.57
N GLY A 253 20.61 -5.89 0.61
CA GLY A 253 20.17 -4.80 1.48
C GLY A 253 18.91 -4.08 1.00
N ILE A 254 18.17 -4.70 0.06
CA ILE A 254 16.94 -4.17 -0.56
C ILE A 254 15.77 -5.12 -0.29
N HIS A 255 15.92 -6.40 -0.64
CA HIS A 255 14.87 -7.40 -0.54
C HIS A 255 14.81 -8.04 0.84
N PHE A 256 13.74 -8.76 1.08
CA PHE A 256 13.55 -9.56 2.30
C PHE A 256 13.78 -11.05 2.01
N THR A 257 14.10 -11.81 3.04
CA THR A 257 13.94 -13.27 3.03
C THR A 257 12.45 -13.61 3.10
N MET A 258 12.08 -14.88 2.96
CA MET A 258 10.69 -15.30 3.14
C MET A 258 10.15 -14.96 4.53
N GLU A 259 10.98 -15.12 5.56
CA GLU A 259 10.62 -14.74 6.94
C GLU A 259 10.34 -13.23 7.06
N GLY A 260 11.13 -12.41 6.37
CA GLY A 260 10.91 -10.97 6.33
C GLY A 260 9.65 -10.59 5.55
N TYR A 261 9.40 -11.19 4.39
CA TYR A 261 8.15 -10.97 3.64
C TYR A 261 6.92 -11.47 4.39
N GLU A 262 7.04 -12.56 5.18
CA GLU A 262 5.94 -13.03 6.02
C GLU A 262 5.58 -12.03 7.12
N LEU A 263 6.56 -11.38 7.74
CA LEU A 263 6.30 -10.30 8.72
C LEU A 263 5.55 -9.14 8.06
N LEU A 264 6.07 -8.63 6.94
CA LEU A 264 5.42 -7.57 6.18
C LEU A 264 3.98 -7.97 5.80
N ALA A 265 3.81 -9.17 5.31
CA ALA A 265 2.51 -9.68 4.90
C ALA A 265 1.53 -9.82 6.07
N ARG A 266 1.98 -10.14 7.28
CA ARG A 266 1.12 -10.21 8.46
C ARG A 266 0.57 -8.84 8.84
N ASP A 267 1.39 -7.79 8.78
CA ASP A 267 0.95 -6.44 9.06
C ASP A 267 -0.08 -5.96 8.03
N VAL A 268 0.21 -6.14 6.74
CA VAL A 268 -0.71 -5.81 5.64
C VAL A 268 -2.00 -6.62 5.75
N ALA A 269 -1.91 -7.93 6.00
CA ALA A 269 -3.07 -8.79 6.17
C ALA A 269 -3.93 -8.42 7.38
N GLY A 270 -3.30 -7.95 8.46
CA GLY A 270 -4.00 -7.43 9.64
C GLY A 270 -4.89 -6.25 9.29
N VAL A 271 -4.36 -5.28 8.53
CA VAL A 271 -5.13 -4.13 8.05
C VAL A 271 -6.25 -4.55 7.11
N ILE A 272 -5.96 -5.42 6.14
CA ILE A 272 -6.97 -5.93 5.18
C ILE A 272 -8.12 -6.64 5.91
N ARG A 273 -7.83 -7.56 6.83
CA ARG A 273 -8.85 -8.27 7.62
C ARG A 273 -9.70 -7.30 8.44
N ALA A 274 -9.06 -6.36 9.12
CA ALA A 274 -9.77 -5.36 9.90
C ALA A 274 -10.71 -4.50 9.04
N ASP A 275 -10.31 -4.14 7.80
CA ASP A 275 -11.15 -3.39 6.87
C ASP A 275 -12.30 -4.24 6.33
N VAL A 276 -12.08 -5.52 6.03
CA VAL A 276 -13.14 -6.48 5.65
C VAL A 276 -14.16 -6.66 6.78
N ASP A 277 -13.67 -6.91 8.00
CA ASP A 277 -14.53 -7.15 9.17
C ASP A 277 -15.35 -5.90 9.56
N ARG A 278 -14.84 -4.69 9.27
CA ARG A 278 -15.57 -3.42 9.40
C ARG A 278 -16.53 -3.12 8.24
N GLY A 279 -16.56 -3.95 7.21
CA GLY A 279 -17.39 -3.74 6.02
C GLY A 279 -16.92 -2.63 5.09
N LEU A 280 -15.68 -2.14 5.22
CA LEU A 280 -15.15 -1.05 4.39
C LEU A 280 -14.91 -1.46 2.91
N LEU A 281 -14.95 -2.75 2.60
CA LEU A 281 -14.87 -3.30 1.24
C LEU A 281 -16.25 -3.59 0.62
N THR A 282 -17.33 -3.13 1.24
CA THR A 282 -18.69 -3.52 0.84
C THR A 282 -19.33 -2.58 -0.20
N LEU A 283 -18.72 -1.47 -0.57
CA LEU A 283 -19.46 -0.35 -1.15
C LEU A 283 -19.35 -0.16 -2.66
N GLN A 284 -19.06 -1.19 -3.43
CA GLN A 284 -19.33 -1.10 -4.88
C GLN A 284 -20.14 -2.31 -5.39
N THR A 285 -21.32 -2.46 -4.82
CA THR A 285 -22.38 -3.20 -5.50
C THR A 285 -23.01 -2.25 -6.54
N ASN A 286 -22.84 -2.62 -7.81
CA ASN A 286 -23.67 -2.16 -8.93
C ASN A 286 -23.57 -0.67 -9.33
N ALA A 287 -22.41 -0.24 -9.86
CA ALA A 287 -22.54 0.56 -11.07
C ALA A 287 -23.01 -0.39 -12.20
N PRO A 288 -24.12 -0.11 -12.90
CA PRO A 288 -24.50 -0.94 -14.03
C PRO A 288 -23.33 -0.94 -15.01
N ALA A 289 -22.93 -2.13 -15.47
CA ALA A 289 -22.04 -2.27 -16.60
C ALA A 289 -22.55 -1.32 -17.67
N VAL A 290 -21.77 -0.30 -18.01
CA VAL A 290 -22.07 0.56 -19.13
C VAL A 290 -21.97 -0.36 -20.33
N SER A 291 -23.13 -0.82 -20.79
CA SER A 291 -23.27 -1.58 -22.01
C SER A 291 -22.57 -0.75 -23.08
N ALA A 292 -21.48 -1.28 -23.62
CA ALA A 292 -20.85 -0.71 -24.78
C ALA A 292 -21.91 -0.74 -25.89
N ALA A 293 -22.59 0.38 -26.07
CA ALA A 293 -23.45 0.59 -27.22
C ALA A 293 -22.56 0.48 -28.44
N VAL A 294 -22.74 -0.61 -29.17
CA VAL A 294 -22.19 -0.87 -30.48
C VAL A 294 -22.56 0.32 -31.36
N LEU A 295 -21.62 1.23 -31.60
CA LEU A 295 -21.70 2.13 -32.74
C LEU A 295 -21.26 1.32 -33.97
N THR A 296 -22.24 0.65 -34.58
CA THR A 296 -22.12 0.19 -35.95
C THR A 296 -22.20 1.44 -36.85
N SER A 297 -21.07 1.92 -37.34
CA SER A 297 -21.01 2.67 -38.55
C SER A 297 -20.31 1.82 -39.60
N ALA A 298 -21.06 1.53 -40.63
CA ALA A 298 -20.59 0.86 -41.84
C ALA A 298 -19.51 1.69 -42.53
N GLY A 299 -18.47 1.03 -43.00
CA GLY A 299 -17.43 1.64 -43.84
C GLY A 299 -16.39 0.58 -44.19
N ASP A 300 -16.67 -0.05 -45.32
CA ASP A 300 -15.88 -0.96 -46.12
C ASP A 300 -14.45 -0.44 -46.37
N SER A 301 -13.44 -1.26 -46.19
CA SER A 301 -12.37 -1.49 -47.19
C SER A 301 -11.25 -2.39 -46.66
N ASP A 302 -11.02 -3.45 -47.41
CA ASP A 302 -9.89 -4.36 -47.45
C ASP A 302 -8.52 -3.75 -47.11
N LEU A 303 -7.77 -4.39 -46.20
CA LEU A 303 -6.32 -4.52 -46.33
C LEU A 303 -5.85 -5.78 -45.57
N ARG A 304 -5.62 -6.83 -46.33
CA ARG A 304 -4.79 -7.98 -45.93
C ARG A 304 -3.37 -7.48 -45.69
N GLY A 305 -2.93 -7.46 -44.45
CA GLY A 305 -1.51 -7.29 -44.07
C GLY A 305 -1.04 -8.53 -43.31
N THR A 306 -0.16 -9.24 -43.91
CA THR A 306 0.56 -10.40 -43.35
C THR A 306 1.25 -10.06 -42.04
N VAL A 307 0.92 -10.80 -40.98
CA VAL A 307 1.61 -10.74 -39.69
C VAL A 307 2.96 -11.47 -39.84
N ALA A 308 4.02 -10.70 -39.88
CA ALA A 308 5.38 -11.22 -39.79
C ALA A 308 5.72 -11.56 -38.33
N GLY A 309 6.38 -12.70 -38.14
CA GLY A 309 6.59 -13.40 -36.89
C GLY A 309 7.26 -12.59 -35.77
N THR A 310 6.81 -12.88 -34.58
CA THR A 310 7.42 -12.52 -33.30
C THR A 310 8.84 -13.09 -33.21
N PRO A 311 9.88 -12.28 -32.93
CA PRO A 311 11.20 -12.85 -32.61
C PRO A 311 11.15 -13.46 -31.20
N ALA A 312 11.38 -14.77 -31.15
CA ALA A 312 11.63 -15.50 -29.92
C ALA A 312 12.93 -15.03 -29.29
N GLY A 313 12.85 -14.70 -27.98
CA GLY A 313 13.97 -14.86 -27.07
C GLY A 313 14.95 -13.70 -26.97
N MET A 314 14.63 -12.67 -26.21
CA MET A 314 15.64 -11.98 -25.37
C MET A 314 15.40 -12.34 -23.92
N ILE A 315 16.04 -13.42 -23.48
CA ILE A 315 16.24 -13.66 -22.04
C ILE A 315 17.21 -12.58 -21.59
N ALA A 316 16.72 -11.58 -20.86
CA ALA A 316 17.57 -10.59 -20.23
C ALA A 316 18.52 -11.33 -19.28
N THR A 317 19.82 -11.30 -19.57
CA THR A 317 20.85 -11.86 -18.68
C THR A 317 20.87 -10.99 -17.41
N VAL A 318 20.41 -11.56 -16.31
CA VAL A 318 20.48 -10.96 -14.97
C VAL A 318 21.96 -10.76 -14.63
N ARG A 319 22.36 -9.54 -14.30
CA ARG A 319 23.73 -9.21 -13.86
C ARG A 319 23.78 -9.17 -12.35
N ALA A 320 24.72 -9.89 -11.75
CA ALA A 320 24.95 -9.91 -10.31
C ALA A 320 25.09 -8.49 -9.73
N GLY A 321 24.40 -8.23 -8.60
CA GLY A 321 24.46 -6.94 -7.91
C GLY A 321 23.43 -5.88 -8.35
N ARG A 322 22.50 -6.22 -9.24
CA ARG A 322 21.33 -5.37 -9.53
C ARG A 322 20.16 -5.74 -8.63
N SER A 323 19.24 -4.80 -8.41
CA SER A 323 18.02 -5.03 -7.64
C SER A 323 17.08 -6.11 -8.23
N ASP A 324 17.32 -6.50 -9.48
CA ASP A 324 16.59 -7.54 -10.22
C ASP A 324 17.27 -8.92 -10.17
N ASP A 325 18.41 -9.08 -9.47
CA ASP A 325 19.13 -10.36 -9.34
C ASP A 325 18.53 -11.31 -8.28
N TRP A 326 17.31 -11.02 -7.84
CA TRP A 326 16.61 -11.87 -6.89
C TRP A 326 16.00 -13.09 -7.61
N ARG A 327 16.53 -14.28 -7.32
CA ARG A 327 15.95 -15.55 -7.75
C ARG A 327 15.29 -16.26 -6.60
N TRP A 328 13.96 -16.25 -6.58
CA TRP A 328 13.23 -17.15 -5.70
C TRP A 328 13.33 -18.58 -6.25
N THR A 329 14.09 -19.46 -5.59
CA THR A 329 14.37 -20.83 -6.04
C THR A 329 13.48 -21.87 -5.35
N GLY A 330 12.49 -21.48 -4.56
CA GLY A 330 11.66 -22.38 -3.77
C GLY A 330 10.18 -22.36 -4.12
N ALA A 331 9.66 -23.47 -4.71
CA ALA A 331 8.27 -23.82 -4.46
C ALA A 331 8.13 -24.24 -2.98
N PRO A 332 7.06 -23.87 -2.26
CA PRO A 332 6.87 -24.34 -0.89
C PRO A 332 6.76 -25.88 -0.89
N ARG A 333 7.61 -26.54 -0.12
CA ARG A 333 7.47 -27.96 0.23
C ARG A 333 6.31 -28.18 1.16
#